data_e4ec56e31f7302419bdbd72a5d4e506b
#
_entry.id   e4ec56e31f7302419bdbd72a5d4e506b
#
_cell.length_a   1.000
_cell.length_b   1.000
_cell.length_c   1.000
_cell.angle_alpha   90.00
_cell.angle_beta   90.00
_cell.angle_gamma   90.00
#
_symmetry.space_group_name_H-M   'P 1'
#
loop_
_entity.id
_entity.type
_entity.pdbx_description
1 polymer ?
#
loop_
_entity_poly.entity_id
_entity_poly.type
_entity_poly.pdbx_seq_one_letter_code
_entity_poly.pdbx_strand_id
1 'polypeptide(L)'
;DRINSIQRDGIGPVAGATMQRWFSPEMHGTPAMAPWANMLLATREEGYIGCAHAISGTDFITPTSALRLPVLGIAGDHDSSTPPDLVRETLELIPGSSFHIIRGAGHLPCVERPVQFAKLLGNFLRATGHI
;
A
#
# COMPACT_ATOMS: atom_id res chain seq x y z
N ASP A 1 -15.05 12.87 -1.74
CA ASP A 1 -14.90 13.51 -0.54
C ASP A 1 -13.50 13.87 -0.09
N ARG A 2 -12.41 12.95 -0.10
CA ARG A 2 -11.03 13.27 0.25
C ARG A 2 -10.44 14.35 -0.67
N ILE A 3 -10.67 14.28 -1.97
CA ILE A 3 -10.23 15.29 -2.95
C ILE A 3 -10.80 16.66 -2.60
N ASN A 4 -12.10 16.74 -2.37
CA ASN A 4 -12.76 18.00 -2.02
C ASN A 4 -12.25 18.57 -0.68
N SER A 5 -11.93 17.72 0.28
CA SER A 5 -11.34 18.13 1.56
C SER A 5 -9.95 18.73 1.36
N ILE A 6 -9.10 18.10 0.56
CA ILE A 6 -7.76 18.61 0.27
C ILE A 6 -7.81 19.89 -0.54
N GLN A 7 -8.68 20.00 -1.53
CA GLN A 7 -8.85 21.23 -2.30
C GLN A 7 -9.27 22.45 -1.46
N ARG A 8 -10.02 22.22 -0.40
CA ARG A 8 -10.51 23.27 0.48
C ARG A 8 -9.54 23.60 1.62
N ASP A 9 -8.95 22.58 2.22
CA ASP A 9 -8.28 22.70 3.53
C ASP A 9 -6.82 22.23 3.50
N GLY A 10 -6.32 21.76 2.33
CA GLY A 10 -4.97 21.19 2.20
C GLY A 10 -4.86 19.76 2.70
N ILE A 11 -3.61 19.22 2.65
CA ILE A 11 -3.31 17.84 3.06
C ILE A 11 -3.37 17.66 4.59
N GLY A 12 -3.10 18.73 5.35
CA GLY A 12 -3.01 18.67 6.82
C GLY A 12 -4.15 17.93 7.50
N PRO A 13 -5.42 18.31 7.28
CA PRO A 13 -6.57 17.67 7.93
C PRO A 13 -6.72 16.17 7.63
N VAL A 14 -6.23 15.70 6.47
CA VAL A 14 -6.35 14.27 6.09
C VAL A 14 -5.13 13.43 6.51
N ALA A 15 -4.03 14.07 6.88
CA ALA A 15 -2.78 13.38 7.19
C ALA A 15 -2.90 12.43 8.39
N GLY A 16 -3.52 12.88 9.48
CA GLY A 16 -3.70 12.05 10.67
C GLY A 16 -4.47 10.76 10.37
N ALA A 17 -5.63 10.87 9.72
CA ALA A 17 -6.43 9.71 9.33
C ALA A 17 -5.71 8.79 8.33
N THR A 18 -4.86 9.36 7.48
CA THR A 18 -4.04 8.59 6.54
C THR A 18 -2.98 7.78 7.28
N MET A 19 -2.29 8.38 8.24
CA MET A 19 -1.31 7.68 9.06
C MET A 19 -1.95 6.54 9.87
N GLN A 20 -3.14 6.75 10.41
CA GLN A 20 -3.89 5.70 11.12
C GLN A 20 -4.23 4.50 10.22
N ARG A 21 -4.48 4.73 8.93
CA ARG A 21 -4.77 3.65 7.97
C ARG A 21 -3.51 2.95 7.45
N TRP A 22 -2.39 3.67 7.38
CA TRP A 22 -1.17 3.14 6.77
C TRP A 22 -0.32 2.32 7.71
N PHE A 23 -0.41 2.58 9.01
CA PHE A 23 0.44 1.93 9.99
C PHE A 23 -0.35 1.02 10.94
N SER A 24 0.32 -0.01 11.44
CA SER A 24 -0.23 -0.87 12.48
C SER A 24 -0.43 -0.10 13.80
N PRO A 25 -1.31 -0.57 14.67
CA PRO A 25 -1.55 0.08 15.98
C PRO A 25 -0.26 0.26 16.81
N GLU A 26 0.73 -0.64 16.65
CA GLU A 26 2.02 -0.55 17.35
C GLU A 26 2.84 0.68 16.96
N MET A 27 2.66 1.16 15.73
CA MET A 27 3.37 2.34 15.21
C MET A 27 2.70 3.66 15.61
N HIS A 28 1.40 3.63 15.94
CA HIS A 28 0.64 4.86 16.21
C HIS A 28 1.24 5.63 17.39
N GLY A 29 1.49 6.93 17.18
CA GLY A 29 2.05 7.83 18.19
C GLY A 29 3.54 7.64 18.49
N THR A 30 4.22 6.74 17.79
CA THR A 30 5.67 6.56 17.98
C THR A 30 6.49 7.57 17.16
N PRO A 31 7.71 7.92 17.62
CA PRO A 31 8.61 8.77 16.83
C PRO A 31 8.98 8.19 15.46
N ALA A 32 8.92 6.86 15.31
CA ALA A 32 9.23 6.18 14.05
C ALA A 32 8.23 6.51 12.92
N MET A 33 7.02 6.98 13.27
CA MET A 33 6.00 7.39 12.29
C MET A 33 6.22 8.82 11.76
N ALA A 34 6.96 9.66 12.48
CA ALA A 34 7.12 11.08 12.16
C ALA A 34 7.72 11.37 10.76
N PRO A 35 8.75 10.66 10.27
CA PRO A 35 9.27 10.87 8.91
C PRO A 35 8.21 10.67 7.82
N TRP A 36 7.34 9.70 7.97
CA TRP A 36 6.29 9.37 7.00
C TRP A 36 5.16 10.39 7.02
N ALA A 37 4.79 10.87 8.22
CA ALA A 37 3.84 11.97 8.36
C ALA A 37 4.38 13.25 7.71
N ASN A 38 5.66 13.58 7.94
CA ASN A 38 6.31 14.75 7.34
C ASN A 38 6.39 14.61 5.80
N MET A 39 6.70 13.43 5.28
CA MET A 39 6.70 13.17 3.84
C MET A 39 5.32 13.39 3.23
N LEU A 40 4.25 12.90 3.87
CA LEU A 40 2.88 13.13 3.41
C LEU A 40 2.52 14.61 3.43
N LEU A 41 2.83 15.32 4.52
CA LEU A 41 2.55 16.74 4.66
C LEU A 41 3.33 17.61 3.67
N ALA A 42 4.50 17.17 3.22
CA ALA A 42 5.30 17.85 2.20
C ALA A 42 4.87 17.51 0.77
N THR A 43 3.90 16.63 0.60
CA THR A 43 3.39 16.25 -0.73
C THR A 43 2.64 17.43 -1.36
N ARG A 44 2.89 17.69 -2.64
CA ARG A 44 2.17 18.74 -3.38
C ARG A 44 0.71 18.31 -3.58
N GLU A 45 -0.21 19.19 -3.24
CA GLU A 45 -1.66 18.93 -3.29
C GLU A 45 -2.12 18.52 -4.69
N GLU A 46 -1.65 19.23 -5.73
CA GLU A 46 -1.97 18.90 -7.12
C GLU A 46 -1.58 17.46 -7.48
N GLY A 47 -0.38 17.04 -7.06
CA GLY A 47 0.10 15.67 -7.29
C GLY A 47 -0.75 14.64 -6.55
N TYR A 48 -1.08 14.90 -5.29
CA TYR A 48 -1.95 14.02 -4.51
C TYR A 48 -3.34 13.88 -5.14
N ILE A 49 -3.95 15.01 -5.52
CA ILE A 49 -5.27 15.06 -6.16
C ILE A 49 -5.24 14.34 -7.51
N GLY A 50 -4.19 14.58 -8.32
CA GLY A 50 -4.01 13.91 -9.60
C GLY A 50 -3.93 12.38 -9.46
N CYS A 51 -3.15 11.86 -8.50
CA CYS A 51 -3.10 10.43 -8.18
C CYS A 51 -4.45 9.89 -7.70
N ALA A 52 -5.16 10.64 -6.85
CA ALA A 52 -6.47 10.24 -6.36
C ALA A 52 -7.52 10.13 -7.48
N HIS A 53 -7.50 11.07 -8.45
CA HIS A 53 -8.34 10.99 -9.64
C HIS A 53 -7.98 9.80 -10.53
N ALA A 54 -6.69 9.55 -10.75
CA ALA A 54 -6.24 8.39 -11.53
C ALA A 54 -6.73 7.08 -10.92
N ILE A 55 -6.61 6.92 -9.60
CA ILE A 55 -7.10 5.72 -8.90
C ILE A 55 -8.61 5.58 -9.02
N SER A 56 -9.36 6.67 -8.79
CA SER A 56 -10.84 6.62 -8.81
C SER A 56 -11.44 6.42 -10.19
N GLY A 57 -10.72 6.80 -11.25
CA GLY A 57 -11.16 6.68 -12.64
C GLY A 57 -10.71 5.39 -13.33
N THR A 58 -10.07 4.46 -12.61
CA THR A 58 -9.45 3.28 -13.19
C THR A 58 -10.19 2.00 -12.78
N ASP A 59 -10.45 1.13 -13.76
CA ASP A 59 -10.87 -0.26 -13.56
C ASP A 59 -9.89 -1.18 -14.30
N PHE A 60 -9.12 -1.95 -13.53
CA PHE A 60 -8.11 -2.88 -14.05
C PHE A 60 -8.48 -4.35 -13.86
N ILE A 61 -9.71 -4.69 -13.52
CA ILE A 61 -10.12 -6.09 -13.31
C ILE A 61 -9.80 -6.94 -14.53
N THR A 62 -10.29 -6.53 -15.72
CA THR A 62 -10.04 -7.26 -16.97
C THR A 62 -8.57 -7.31 -17.38
N PRO A 63 -7.81 -6.19 -17.42
CA PRO A 63 -6.39 -6.24 -17.70
C PRO A 63 -5.59 -7.09 -16.71
N THR A 64 -5.93 -7.05 -15.41
CA THR A 64 -5.27 -7.84 -14.37
C THR A 64 -5.48 -9.34 -14.60
N SER A 65 -6.67 -9.76 -14.96
CA SER A 65 -6.97 -11.18 -15.26
C SER A 65 -6.26 -11.73 -16.50
N ALA A 66 -5.77 -10.84 -17.36
CA ALA A 66 -4.99 -11.21 -18.54
C ALA A 66 -3.49 -11.37 -18.29
N LEU A 67 -2.98 -11.03 -17.12
CA LEU A 67 -1.57 -11.16 -16.77
C LEU A 67 -1.12 -12.63 -16.80
N ARG A 68 0.07 -12.86 -17.39
CA ARG A 68 0.68 -14.20 -17.51
C ARG A 68 2.17 -14.15 -17.12
N LEU A 69 2.49 -13.36 -16.13
CA LEU A 69 3.84 -13.22 -15.58
C LEU A 69 3.82 -13.58 -14.09
N PRO A 70 4.97 -13.94 -13.49
CA PRO A 70 5.04 -14.18 -12.06
C PRO A 70 4.60 -12.92 -11.28
N VAL A 71 3.71 -13.11 -10.31
CA VAL A 71 3.22 -12.02 -9.45
C VAL A 71 3.31 -12.43 -7.98
N LEU A 72 3.84 -11.54 -7.16
CA LEU A 72 3.89 -11.65 -5.71
C LEU A 72 3.06 -10.53 -5.10
N GLY A 73 2.04 -10.89 -4.31
CA GLY A 73 1.32 -9.98 -3.42
C GLY A 73 1.82 -10.09 -1.99
N ILE A 74 2.05 -8.95 -1.37
CA ILE A 74 2.41 -8.87 0.06
C ILE A 74 1.47 -7.84 0.71
N ALA A 75 0.79 -8.25 1.78
CA ALA A 75 -0.07 -7.36 2.57
C ALA A 75 0.31 -7.42 4.05
N GLY A 76 0.09 -6.34 4.79
CA GLY A 76 0.11 -6.35 6.25
C GLY A 76 -1.25 -6.77 6.79
N ASP A 77 -1.28 -7.51 7.90
CA ASP A 77 -2.54 -7.95 8.53
C ASP A 77 -3.34 -6.81 9.19
N HIS A 78 -2.72 -5.67 9.40
CA HIS A 78 -3.35 -4.44 9.90
C HIS A 78 -3.59 -3.38 8.81
N ASP A 79 -3.43 -3.75 7.53
CA ASP A 79 -3.70 -2.82 6.43
C ASP A 79 -5.20 -2.51 6.33
N SER A 80 -5.56 -1.26 6.60
CA SER A 80 -6.93 -0.76 6.46
C SER A 80 -7.14 0.14 5.22
N SER A 81 -6.14 0.26 4.36
CA SER A 81 -6.25 0.92 3.05
C SER A 81 -6.58 -0.08 1.94
N THR A 82 -5.81 -1.17 1.87
CA THR A 82 -6.03 -2.33 1.00
C THR A 82 -5.92 -3.60 1.84
N PRO A 83 -6.99 -3.97 2.55
CA PRO A 83 -6.99 -5.12 3.45
C PRO A 83 -6.54 -6.41 2.74
N PRO A 84 -5.98 -7.39 3.48
CA PRO A 84 -5.48 -8.64 2.91
C PRO A 84 -6.48 -9.36 1.99
N ASP A 85 -7.76 -9.29 2.30
CA ASP A 85 -8.79 -9.95 1.47
C ASP A 85 -8.93 -9.27 0.11
N LEU A 86 -8.88 -7.94 0.03
CA LEU A 86 -8.90 -7.21 -1.23
C LEU A 86 -7.66 -7.52 -2.09
N VAL A 87 -6.49 -7.61 -1.46
CA VAL A 87 -5.25 -8.01 -2.16
C VAL A 87 -5.37 -9.43 -2.67
N ARG A 88 -5.92 -10.34 -1.87
CA ARG A 88 -6.18 -11.74 -2.26
C ARG A 88 -7.11 -11.83 -3.46
N GLU A 89 -8.26 -11.15 -3.43
CA GLU A 89 -9.20 -11.10 -4.56
C GLU A 89 -8.52 -10.65 -5.86
N THR A 90 -7.67 -9.62 -5.76
CA THR A 90 -6.91 -9.15 -6.94
C THR A 90 -5.95 -10.21 -7.45
N LEU A 91 -5.25 -10.93 -6.57
CA LEU A 91 -4.30 -11.98 -6.95
C LEU A 91 -4.97 -13.23 -7.51
N GLU A 92 -6.18 -13.55 -7.05
CA GLU A 92 -6.98 -14.66 -7.58
C GLU A 92 -7.35 -14.47 -9.06
N LEU A 93 -7.32 -13.25 -9.57
CA LEU A 93 -7.47 -12.97 -11.00
C LEU A 93 -6.23 -13.39 -11.82
N ILE A 94 -5.06 -13.58 -11.18
CA ILE A 94 -3.78 -13.79 -11.87
C ILE A 94 -3.32 -15.22 -11.67
N PRO A 95 -3.39 -16.09 -12.70
CA PRO A 95 -2.95 -17.47 -12.59
C PRO A 95 -1.48 -17.59 -12.17
N GLY A 96 -1.21 -18.40 -11.15
CA GLY A 96 0.15 -18.66 -10.65
C GLY A 96 0.73 -17.53 -9.77
N SER A 97 -0.08 -16.56 -9.38
CA SER A 97 0.33 -15.56 -8.38
C SER A 97 0.56 -16.21 -7.01
N SER A 98 1.40 -15.59 -6.20
CA SER A 98 1.63 -15.98 -4.80
C SER A 98 1.23 -14.84 -3.86
N PHE A 99 0.76 -15.18 -2.66
CA PHE A 99 0.30 -14.21 -1.67
C PHE A 99 0.86 -14.49 -0.29
N HIS A 100 1.37 -13.45 0.36
CA HIS A 100 1.91 -13.51 1.72
C HIS A 100 1.36 -12.38 2.58
N ILE A 101 1.01 -12.72 3.83
CA ILE A 101 0.61 -11.73 4.85
C ILE A 101 1.77 -11.56 5.83
N ILE A 102 2.17 -10.31 6.07
CA ILE A 102 3.15 -9.93 7.09
C ILE A 102 2.39 -9.51 8.35
N ARG A 103 2.58 -10.25 9.43
CA ARG A 103 1.91 -9.98 10.71
C ARG A 103 2.49 -8.76 11.42
N GLY A 104 1.62 -8.01 12.07
CA GLY A 104 1.96 -6.79 12.81
C GLY A 104 2.38 -5.64 11.91
N ALA A 105 1.94 -5.62 10.66
CA ALA A 105 2.23 -4.54 9.71
C ALA A 105 0.93 -3.99 9.09
N GLY A 106 0.92 -2.69 8.82
CA GLY A 106 -0.13 -2.01 8.07
C GLY A 106 0.12 -2.01 6.56
N HIS A 107 -0.27 -0.93 5.92
CA HIS A 107 -0.16 -0.70 4.47
C HIS A 107 1.28 -0.59 3.95
N LEU A 108 2.23 -0.30 4.82
CA LEU A 108 3.65 -0.17 4.49
C LEU A 108 4.50 -1.26 5.15
N PRO A 109 4.27 -2.56 4.83
CA PRO A 109 5.01 -3.65 5.46
C PRO A 109 6.53 -3.59 5.21
N CYS A 110 6.96 -2.95 4.13
CA CYS A 110 8.38 -2.69 3.84
C CYS A 110 9.01 -1.74 4.87
N VAL A 111 8.23 -0.88 5.49
CA VAL A 111 8.68 0.06 6.54
C VAL A 111 8.61 -0.59 7.92
N GLU A 112 7.51 -1.24 8.24
CA GLU A 112 7.25 -1.77 9.58
C GLU A 112 7.98 -3.10 9.85
N ARG A 113 8.17 -3.90 8.82
CA ARG A 113 8.80 -5.24 8.90
C ARG A 113 9.81 -5.45 7.75
N PRO A 114 10.83 -4.57 7.62
CA PRO A 114 11.72 -4.54 6.45
C PRO A 114 12.47 -5.85 6.21
N VAL A 115 12.91 -6.53 7.25
CA VAL A 115 13.65 -7.80 7.13
C VAL A 115 12.76 -8.90 6.55
N GLN A 116 11.52 -9.00 7.04
CA GLN A 116 10.58 -10.01 6.55
C GLN A 116 10.13 -9.69 5.12
N PHE A 117 9.85 -8.43 4.81
CA PHE A 117 9.51 -7.97 3.48
C PHE A 117 10.62 -8.27 2.48
N ALA A 118 11.87 -7.88 2.80
CA ALA A 118 13.03 -8.10 1.95
C ALA A 118 13.29 -9.60 1.69
N LYS A 119 13.08 -10.46 2.70
CA LYS A 119 13.22 -11.91 2.56
C LYS A 119 12.19 -12.48 1.56
N LEU A 120 10.91 -12.08 1.67
CA LEU A 120 9.86 -12.54 0.76
C LEU A 120 10.15 -12.08 -0.67
N LEU A 121 10.46 -10.81 -0.85
CA LEU A 121 10.81 -10.23 -2.15
C LEU A 121 12.05 -10.90 -2.76
N GLY A 122 13.13 -11.05 -1.99
CA GLY A 122 14.34 -11.68 -2.46
C GLY A 122 14.15 -13.17 -2.84
N ASN A 123 13.34 -13.91 -2.11
CA ASN A 123 12.99 -15.29 -2.48
C ASN A 123 12.22 -15.33 -3.81
N PHE A 124 11.26 -14.42 -3.99
CA PHE A 124 10.49 -14.32 -5.24
C PHE A 124 11.40 -13.99 -6.43
N LEU A 125 12.27 -13.00 -6.28
CA LEU A 125 13.19 -12.59 -7.36
C LEU A 125 14.15 -13.71 -7.74
N ARG A 126 14.68 -14.49 -6.78
CA ARG A 126 15.49 -15.68 -7.06
C ARG A 126 14.69 -16.76 -7.77
N ALA A 127 13.48 -17.05 -7.30
CA ALA A 127 12.64 -18.08 -7.90
C ALA A 127 12.22 -17.74 -9.34
N THR A 128 12.18 -16.48 -9.70
CA THR A 128 11.82 -15.99 -11.04
C THR A 128 13.04 -15.64 -11.91
N GLY A 129 14.25 -15.84 -11.42
CA GLY A 129 15.48 -15.67 -12.19
C GLY A 129 15.92 -14.22 -12.39
N HIS A 130 15.53 -13.30 -11.50
CA HIS A 130 15.91 -11.89 -11.57
C HIS A 130 17.17 -11.57 -10.77
N ILE A 131 17.54 -12.38 -9.79
CA ILE A 131 18.79 -12.32 -9.01
C ILE A 131 19.29 -13.72 -8.65
#